data_3d9849a4d6d096ba51990817baed6cfb
#
_entry.id   3d9849a4d6d096ba51990817baed6cfb
#
_cell.length_a   1.000
_cell.length_b   1.000
_cell.length_c   1.000
_cell.angle_alpha   90.00
_cell.angle_beta   90.00
_cell.angle_gamma   90.00
#
_symmetry.space_group_name_H-M   'P 1'
#
loop_
_entity.id
_entity.type
_entity.pdbx_description
1 polymer ?
#
loop_
_entity_poly.entity_id
_entity_poly.type
_entity_poly.pdbx_seq_one_letter_code
_entity_poly.pdbx_strand_id
1 'polypeptide(L)'
;MKLIHTANWHLGKNIEGYTRLEEQRQFLKDFIKICEDEQADMIIIAGDIYDNYNPSAMAEQLFYDTLKQLSRNGSCMTVVISGNHDNPDRLTASGPLARDHGIVMAGTPNSIITPGIYGQHEITESAPGYFH
;
A
#
# COMPACT_ATOMS: atom_id res chain seq x y z
N MET A 1 -19.42 0.29 -6.58
CA MET A 1 -17.97 0.23 -6.28
C MET A 1 -17.70 -0.81 -5.20
N LYS A 2 -16.67 -1.60 -5.37
CA LYS A 2 -16.27 -2.61 -4.39
C LYS A 2 -14.92 -2.20 -3.77
N LEU A 3 -14.89 -2.06 -2.45
CA LEU A 3 -13.71 -1.64 -1.69
C LEU A 3 -13.27 -2.75 -0.75
N ILE A 4 -11.96 -3.01 -0.70
CA ILE A 4 -11.36 -3.97 0.22
C ILE A 4 -10.41 -3.22 1.14
N HIS A 5 -10.52 -3.46 2.45
CA HIS A 5 -9.69 -2.85 3.47
C HIS A 5 -8.86 -3.89 4.19
N THR A 6 -7.57 -3.61 4.34
CA THR A 6 -6.65 -4.45 5.11
C THR A 6 -5.70 -3.58 5.93
N ALA A 7 -5.06 -4.17 6.94
CA ALA A 7 -4.16 -3.45 7.82
C ALA A 7 -3.19 -4.41 8.52
N ASN A 8 -2.18 -3.84 9.17
CA ASN A 8 -1.27 -4.56 10.08
C ASN A 8 -0.55 -5.75 9.43
N TRP A 9 0.05 -5.51 8.29
CA TRP A 9 0.82 -6.56 7.59
C TRP A 9 2.12 -6.92 8.30
N HIS A 10 2.77 -5.96 8.96
CA HIS A 10 4.03 -6.15 9.69
C HIS A 10 5.07 -6.92 8.87
N LEU A 11 5.30 -6.50 7.63
CA LEU A 11 6.24 -7.16 6.73
C LEU A 11 7.66 -7.14 7.30
N GLY A 12 8.34 -8.27 7.19
CA GLY A 12 9.69 -8.44 7.72
C GLY A 12 9.74 -8.85 9.18
N LYS A 13 8.60 -9.22 9.78
CA LYS A 13 8.55 -9.68 11.17
C LYS A 13 9.41 -10.92 11.38
N ASN A 14 10.22 -10.89 12.44
CA ASN A 14 11.04 -12.02 12.86
C ASN A 14 10.43 -12.66 14.11
N ILE A 15 10.52 -13.99 14.19
CA ILE A 15 10.19 -14.74 15.41
C ILE A 15 11.41 -15.58 15.77
N GLU A 16 11.95 -15.36 16.97
CA GLU A 16 13.13 -16.06 17.48
C GLU A 16 14.32 -16.04 16.51
N GLY A 17 14.52 -14.88 15.84
CA GLY A 17 15.60 -14.72 14.87
C GLY A 17 15.30 -15.22 13.45
N TYR A 18 14.15 -15.84 13.23
CA TYR A 18 13.74 -16.32 11.92
C TYR A 18 12.77 -15.33 11.27
N THR A 19 13.03 -14.96 10.01
CA THR A 19 12.12 -14.12 9.24
C THR A 19 10.90 -14.92 8.79
N ARG A 20 9.73 -14.27 8.87
CA ARG A 20 8.47 -14.84 8.35
C ARG A 20 8.16 -14.39 6.94
N LEU A 21 9.13 -13.85 6.23
CA LEU A 21 8.88 -13.19 4.94
C LEU A 21 8.27 -14.13 3.90
N GLU A 22 8.67 -15.42 3.88
CA GLU A 22 8.08 -16.40 2.96
C GLU A 22 6.61 -16.69 3.26
N GLU A 23 6.24 -16.79 4.54
CA GLU A 23 4.83 -16.95 4.93
C GLU A 23 4.03 -15.71 4.55
N GLN A 24 4.59 -14.54 4.75
CA GLN A 24 3.97 -13.27 4.39
C GLN A 24 3.83 -13.13 2.89
N ARG A 25 4.81 -13.58 2.13
CA ARG A 25 4.74 -13.62 0.66
C ARG A 25 3.55 -14.47 0.19
N GLN A 26 3.36 -15.62 0.78
CA GLN A 26 2.24 -16.50 0.44
C GLN A 26 0.90 -15.88 0.81
N PHE A 27 0.82 -15.27 2.00
CA PHE A 27 -0.38 -14.53 2.41
C PHE A 27 -0.74 -13.43 1.41
N LEU A 28 0.25 -12.67 0.96
CA LEU A 28 0.01 -11.58 0.00
C LEU A 28 -0.41 -12.10 -1.37
N LYS A 29 0.11 -13.24 -1.81
CA LYS A 29 -0.37 -13.89 -3.05
C LYS A 29 -1.84 -14.26 -2.94
N ASP A 30 -2.24 -14.84 -1.80
CA ASP A 30 -3.64 -15.21 -1.57
C ASP A 30 -4.53 -13.96 -1.50
N PHE A 31 -4.05 -12.89 -0.88
CA PHE A 31 -4.77 -11.62 -0.80
C PHE A 31 -4.95 -10.99 -2.19
N ILE A 32 -3.91 -10.99 -3.03
CA ILE A 32 -4.00 -10.50 -4.41
C ILE A 32 -5.07 -11.26 -5.16
N LYS A 33 -5.09 -12.59 -5.03
CA LYS A 33 -6.08 -13.43 -5.69
C LYS A 33 -7.50 -13.07 -5.24
N ILE A 34 -7.72 -12.87 -3.95
CA ILE A 34 -9.01 -12.45 -3.42
C ILE A 34 -9.46 -11.13 -4.06
N CYS A 35 -8.55 -10.15 -4.13
CA CYS A 35 -8.87 -8.85 -4.72
C CYS A 35 -9.20 -8.97 -6.22
N GLU A 36 -8.51 -9.82 -6.94
CA GLU A 36 -8.78 -10.06 -8.35
C GLU A 36 -10.13 -10.78 -8.55
N ASP A 37 -10.39 -11.84 -7.78
CA ASP A 37 -11.65 -12.61 -7.86
C ASP A 37 -12.86 -11.74 -7.51
N GLU A 38 -12.72 -10.83 -6.55
CA GLU A 38 -13.77 -9.91 -6.14
C GLU A 38 -13.89 -8.69 -7.07
N GLN A 39 -12.97 -8.51 -8.00
CA GLN A 39 -12.93 -7.35 -8.91
C GLN A 39 -13.00 -6.02 -8.15
N ALA A 40 -12.15 -5.88 -7.13
CA ALA A 40 -12.10 -4.67 -6.31
C ALA A 40 -11.78 -3.42 -7.15
N ASP A 41 -12.49 -2.36 -6.90
CA ASP A 41 -12.24 -1.05 -7.53
C ASP A 41 -11.23 -0.24 -6.74
N MET A 42 -11.20 -0.42 -5.42
CA MET A 42 -10.28 0.27 -4.52
C MET A 42 -9.82 -0.67 -3.40
N ILE A 43 -8.57 -0.56 -3.03
CA ILE A 43 -7.98 -1.28 -1.91
C ILE A 43 -7.36 -0.26 -0.97
N ILE A 44 -7.66 -0.36 0.32
CA ILE A 44 -7.06 0.49 1.35
C ILE A 44 -6.19 -0.37 2.25
N ILE A 45 -4.92 0.00 2.37
CA ILE A 45 -3.96 -0.64 3.26
C ILE A 45 -3.64 0.37 4.36
N ALA A 46 -4.20 0.12 5.55
CA ALA A 46 -4.21 1.10 6.64
C ALA A 46 -3.30 0.70 7.79
N GLY A 47 -2.10 1.24 7.79
CA GLY A 47 -1.19 1.19 8.93
C GLY A 47 -0.38 -0.08 9.12
N ASP A 48 0.77 0.10 9.77
CA ASP A 48 1.71 -0.96 10.15
C ASP A 48 2.06 -1.91 9.00
N ILE A 49 2.48 -1.29 7.89
CA ILE A 49 2.90 -2.01 6.68
C ILE A 49 4.14 -2.86 6.98
N TYR A 50 5.12 -2.25 7.64
CA TYR A 50 6.36 -2.91 8.04
C TYR A 50 6.39 -3.16 9.54
N ASP A 51 7.10 -4.20 9.96
CA ASP A 51 7.20 -4.55 11.37
C ASP A 51 8.08 -3.57 12.16
N ASN A 52 8.98 -2.88 11.50
CA ASN A 52 9.85 -1.89 12.15
C ASN A 52 10.04 -0.64 11.30
N TYR A 53 10.59 0.40 11.93
CA TYR A 53 10.79 1.72 11.32
C TYR A 53 11.79 1.71 10.16
N ASN A 54 12.75 0.77 10.19
CA ASN A 54 13.76 0.60 9.15
C ASN A 54 13.62 -0.80 8.52
N PRO A 55 12.67 -0.99 7.58
CA PRO A 55 12.45 -2.29 6.97
C PRO A 55 13.64 -2.73 6.10
N SER A 56 13.80 -4.04 5.93
CA SER A 56 14.81 -4.59 5.02
C SER A 56 14.45 -4.30 3.56
N ALA A 57 15.46 -4.34 2.69
CA ALA A 57 15.23 -4.18 1.26
C ALA A 57 14.31 -5.26 0.71
N MET A 58 14.39 -6.48 1.23
CA MET A 58 13.51 -7.58 0.81
C MET A 58 12.05 -7.33 1.19
N ALA A 59 11.81 -6.79 2.39
CA ALA A 59 10.45 -6.43 2.81
C ALA A 59 9.88 -5.31 1.94
N GLU A 60 10.67 -4.29 1.64
CA GLU A 60 10.25 -3.21 0.74
C GLU A 60 9.95 -3.73 -0.66
N GLN A 61 10.79 -4.61 -1.20
CA GLN A 61 10.59 -5.19 -2.52
C GLN A 61 9.28 -5.98 -2.57
N LEU A 62 9.02 -6.78 -1.55
CA LEU A 62 7.78 -7.54 -1.46
C LEU A 62 6.56 -6.62 -1.43
N PHE A 63 6.64 -5.53 -0.68
CA PHE A 63 5.56 -4.55 -0.59
C PHE A 63 5.28 -3.91 -1.95
N TYR A 64 6.29 -3.38 -2.62
CA TYR A 64 6.12 -2.72 -3.91
C TYR A 64 5.64 -3.67 -5.01
N ASP A 65 6.15 -4.89 -5.04
CA ASP A 65 5.68 -5.90 -6.00
C ASP A 65 4.20 -6.23 -5.76
N THR A 66 3.80 -6.33 -4.51
CA THR A 66 2.40 -6.56 -4.14
C THR A 66 1.51 -5.41 -4.58
N LEU A 67 1.93 -4.15 -4.34
CA LEU A 67 1.17 -2.97 -4.75
C LEU A 67 0.94 -2.93 -6.25
N LYS A 68 1.96 -3.25 -7.04
CA LYS A 68 1.85 -3.27 -8.50
C LYS A 68 0.80 -4.28 -8.95
N GLN A 69 0.79 -5.46 -8.35
CA GLN A 69 -0.18 -6.51 -8.69
C GLN A 69 -1.59 -6.13 -8.25
N LEU A 70 -1.74 -5.54 -7.06
CA LEU A 70 -3.04 -5.10 -6.55
C LEU A 70 -3.65 -4.01 -7.42
N SER A 71 -2.85 -3.07 -7.90
CA SER A 71 -3.34 -1.95 -8.71
C SER A 71 -3.74 -2.34 -10.14
N ARG A 72 -3.38 -3.52 -10.61
CA ARG A 72 -3.75 -4.04 -11.93
C ARG A 72 -3.56 -3.01 -13.05
N ASN A 73 -2.34 -2.50 -13.18
CA ASN A 73 -1.98 -1.47 -14.18
C ASN A 73 -2.82 -0.18 -14.05
N GLY A 74 -3.23 0.16 -12.84
CA GLY A 74 -3.97 1.37 -12.54
C GLY A 74 -5.48 1.25 -12.60
N SER A 75 -6.02 0.07 -12.91
CA SER A 75 -7.47 -0.15 -12.94
C SER A 75 -8.10 -0.26 -11.54
N CYS A 76 -7.29 -0.62 -10.54
CA CYS A 76 -7.70 -0.68 -9.14
C CYS A 76 -6.88 0.36 -8.35
N MET A 77 -7.54 1.35 -7.78
CA MET A 77 -6.84 2.35 -6.96
C MET A 77 -6.42 1.73 -5.63
N THR A 78 -5.14 1.80 -5.31
CA THR A 78 -4.61 1.30 -4.05
C THR A 78 -4.16 2.46 -3.19
N VAL A 79 -4.76 2.61 -2.01
CA VAL A 79 -4.47 3.68 -1.05
C VAL A 79 -3.69 3.10 0.12
N VAL A 80 -2.51 3.65 0.38
CA VAL A 80 -1.62 3.21 1.47
C VAL A 80 -1.54 4.31 2.50
N ILE A 81 -1.84 3.98 3.75
CA ILE A 81 -1.77 4.91 4.88
C ILE A 81 -0.77 4.34 5.89
N SER A 82 0.22 5.15 6.30
CA SER A 82 1.21 4.69 7.27
C SER A 82 0.63 4.53 8.66
N GLY A 83 1.16 3.56 9.42
CA GLY A 83 0.84 3.36 10.83
C GLY A 83 1.92 3.91 11.75
N ASN A 84 1.75 3.68 13.06
CA ASN A 84 2.69 4.18 14.07
C ASN A 84 4.05 3.46 14.06
N HIS A 85 4.14 2.28 13.47
CA HIS A 85 5.40 1.54 13.30
C HIS A 85 6.09 1.85 11.97
N ASP A 86 5.43 2.54 11.05
CA ASP A 86 6.00 2.87 9.76
C ASP A 86 6.78 4.19 9.80
N ASN A 87 7.82 4.30 8.98
CA ASN A 87 8.49 5.56 8.69
C ASN A 87 7.74 6.25 7.55
N PRO A 88 6.98 7.33 7.81
CA PRO A 88 6.16 7.96 6.78
C PRO A 88 6.96 8.43 5.57
N ASP A 89 8.14 9.02 5.80
CA ASP A 89 8.97 9.53 4.71
C ASP A 89 9.50 8.41 3.83
N ARG A 90 9.91 7.31 4.45
CA ARG A 90 10.41 6.14 3.72
C ARG A 90 9.29 5.43 2.95
N LEU A 91 8.12 5.32 3.57
CA LEU A 91 6.95 4.70 2.93
C LEU A 91 6.53 5.47 1.68
N THR A 92 6.52 6.80 1.74
CA THR A 92 6.06 7.66 0.66
C THR A 92 7.12 8.04 -0.36
N ALA A 93 8.38 7.63 -0.16
CA ALA A 93 9.50 8.05 -1.01
C ALA A 93 9.32 7.73 -2.49
N SER A 94 8.63 6.64 -2.82
CA SER A 94 8.35 6.25 -4.21
C SER A 94 6.95 6.66 -4.68
N GLY A 95 6.26 7.51 -3.91
CA GLY A 95 4.91 7.97 -4.25
C GLY A 95 4.76 8.54 -5.66
N PRO A 96 5.67 9.43 -6.13
CA PRO A 96 5.58 9.95 -7.49
C PRO A 96 5.66 8.89 -8.59
N LEU A 97 6.44 7.82 -8.38
CA LEU A 97 6.54 6.70 -9.32
C LEU A 97 5.31 5.78 -9.23
N ALA A 98 4.78 5.62 -8.03
CA ALA A 98 3.63 4.76 -7.79
C ALA A 98 2.34 5.34 -8.39
N ARG A 99 2.27 6.66 -8.55
CA ARG A 99 1.11 7.37 -9.08
C ARG A 99 0.66 6.84 -10.44
N ASP A 100 1.61 6.55 -11.33
CA ASP A 100 1.30 6.03 -12.67
C ASP A 100 0.63 4.65 -12.61
N HIS A 101 0.82 3.92 -11.52
CA HIS A 101 0.20 2.61 -11.29
C HIS A 101 -1.12 2.71 -10.51
N GLY A 102 -1.61 3.92 -10.21
CA GLY A 102 -2.84 4.09 -9.45
C GLY A 102 -2.68 3.87 -7.94
N ILE A 103 -1.47 4.12 -7.41
CA ILE A 103 -1.16 3.95 -6.00
C ILE A 103 -1.04 5.31 -5.33
N VAL A 104 -1.83 5.51 -4.27
CA VAL A 104 -1.84 6.73 -3.46
C VAL A 104 -1.20 6.43 -2.11
N MET A 105 -0.21 7.23 -1.72
CA MET A 105 0.50 7.03 -0.45
C MET A 105 0.32 8.26 0.46
N ALA A 106 -0.26 8.04 1.65
CA ALA A 106 -0.45 9.05 2.67
C ALA A 106 0.43 8.73 3.89
N GLY A 107 1.47 9.52 4.11
CA GLY A 107 2.44 9.27 5.17
C GLY A 107 1.96 9.69 6.55
N THR A 108 1.15 10.75 6.64
CA THR A 108 0.63 11.27 7.90
C THR A 108 -0.85 11.64 7.76
N PRO A 109 -1.58 11.76 8.89
CA PRO A 109 -3.00 12.16 8.83
C PRO A 109 -3.23 13.53 8.19
N ASN A 110 -2.23 14.40 8.23
CA ASN A 110 -2.30 15.74 7.63
C ASN A 110 -1.75 15.81 6.20
N SER A 111 -1.40 14.68 5.61
CA SER A 111 -0.92 14.63 4.23
C SER A 111 -2.00 15.11 3.27
N ILE A 112 -1.58 15.92 2.30
CA ILE A 112 -2.42 16.35 1.20
C ILE A 112 -1.99 15.57 -0.04
N ILE A 113 -2.92 14.85 -0.65
CA ILE A 113 -2.64 14.08 -1.86
C ILE A 113 -2.68 15.05 -3.04
N THR A 114 -1.65 15.02 -3.87
CA THR A 114 -1.59 15.90 -5.06
C THR A 114 -2.72 15.52 -6.02
N PRO A 115 -3.62 16.46 -6.36
CA PRO A 115 -4.65 16.19 -7.37
C PRO A 115 -4.03 15.82 -8.73
N GLY A 116 -4.74 15.03 -9.49
CA GLY A 116 -4.31 14.61 -10.82
C GLY A 116 -4.66 13.16 -11.13
N ILE A 117 -3.99 12.60 -12.11
CA ILE A 117 -4.28 11.25 -12.61
C ILE A 117 -3.44 10.21 -11.87
N TYR A 118 -4.09 9.17 -11.37
CA TYR A 118 -3.52 8.00 -10.70
C TYR A 118 -3.96 6.75 -11.45
N GLY A 119 -3.11 6.27 -12.37
CA GLY A 119 -3.49 5.16 -13.24
C GLY A 119 -4.70 5.54 -14.10
N GLN A 120 -5.81 4.85 -13.92
CA GLN A 120 -7.09 5.11 -14.61
C GLN A 120 -8.06 5.97 -13.79
N HIS A 121 -7.61 6.51 -12.66
CA HIS A 121 -8.43 7.29 -11.74
C HIS A 121 -7.92 8.74 -11.65
N GLU A 122 -8.79 9.64 -11.24
CA GLU A 122 -8.44 11.05 -11.07
C GLU A 122 -8.82 11.52 -9.67
N ILE A 123 -7.90 12.23 -9.02
CA ILE A 123 -8.17 12.94 -7.78
C ILE A 123 -8.35 14.41 -8.14
N THR A 124 -9.54 14.94 -7.90
CA THR A 124 -9.92 16.30 -8.30
C THR A 124 -9.66 17.32 -7.19
N GLU A 125 -9.77 16.91 -5.93
CA GLU A 125 -9.46 17.80 -4.82
C GLU A 125 -8.93 17.01 -3.62
N SER A 126 -8.14 17.67 -2.79
CA SER A 126 -7.54 17.07 -1.60
C SER A 126 -7.33 18.12 -0.52
N ALA A 127 -7.47 17.67 0.73
CA ALA A 127 -7.16 18.44 1.93
C ALA A 127 -6.62 17.48 2.99
N PRO A 128 -6.10 17.96 4.12
CA PRO A 128 -5.63 17.06 5.17
C PRO A 128 -6.70 16.04 5.56
N GLY A 129 -6.39 14.74 5.43
CA GLY A 129 -7.31 13.65 5.76
C GLY A 129 -8.45 13.41 4.78
N TYR A 130 -8.42 14.05 3.60
CA TYR A 130 -9.51 13.97 2.62
C TYR A 130 -9.00 14.05 1.18
N PHE A 131 -9.59 13.27 0.29
CA PHE A 131 -9.47 13.49 -1.16
C PHE A 131 -10.71 12.96 -1.90
N HIS A 132 -10.93 13.53 -3.08
CA HIS A 132 -12.06 13.14 -3.93
C HIS A 132 -11.59 12.90 -5.36
#